data_02b15a62b1b02317b92c97d6944439e4
#
_entry.id   02b15a62b1b02317b92c97d6944439e4
#
_cell.length_a   1.000
_cell.length_b   1.000
_cell.length_c   1.000
_cell.angle_alpha   90.00
_cell.angle_beta   90.00
_cell.angle_gamma   90.00
#
_symmetry.space_group_name_H-M   'P 1'
#
loop_
_entity.id
_entity.type
_entity.pdbx_description
1 polymer ?
#
loop_
_entity_poly.entity_id
_entity_poly.type
_entity_poly.pdbx_seq_one_letter_code
_entity_poly.pdbx_strand_id
1 'polypeptide(L)'
;MTSPFRIARAWLGLSLLAASASLPAAAAGPESEQAAGRLRLGWASADITPDRSVVIAGGSAARISQGVSNQIYATALAIEATRDNGPSDMVIMVSLDLVGVTGILYSRVQERVSKAAPEIDTDKIILNATHTHTAPDQGTAPDLVKMHAQHGIDVPVAWAKWGIDLGVMPAEEYIDFAAERIAAAVGQAWKARKPGGISFGLSYATTGRNRLTAYYNGTSDMYGAANRPDFSHVEGYEDHSLGLLYTWDAEKKLTGLVINIAMPSQVAYGSRISADFWHETRNELRRRLGEEIFILPQVAAAGDQSPKVIVDERAEQRMEKLTGRSQMQQIGIRISDAATSILPFMNASIDFRPVFKHRVDQVELNRRVITEKDLTTRRSTFHNRQVESVQETFDRLLAEYKKMYKQFEEHPELKTKPGWFVSVTATHWLLARAWRTLERYELQKTVSTLPVKVHVIRIGEMAIATNPFELYLDYGIQIKARSKAVQTFVVELASPGGGGYLPTQRSVEGGAYGAIPQSTLIGPEGGRVLVNRTLELIESLWDEEK
;
A
#
# COMPACT_ATOMS: atom_id res chain seq x y z
N MET A 1 -16.67 -23.38 72.80
CA MET A 1 -15.64 -22.59 73.51
C MET A 1 -14.98 -21.69 72.49
N THR A 2 -15.40 -20.45 72.51
CA THR A 2 -14.60 -19.22 72.60
C THR A 2 -13.76 -18.89 71.37
N SER A 3 -13.79 -17.80 70.74
CA SER A 3 -14.25 -16.41 70.93
C SER A 3 -13.97 -15.64 69.62
N PRO A 4 -14.70 -14.60 69.25
CA PRO A 4 -14.46 -13.90 67.98
C PRO A 4 -13.54 -12.69 68.15
N PHE A 5 -12.63 -12.49 67.23
CA PHE A 5 -11.87 -11.23 67.14
C PHE A 5 -12.65 -10.21 66.32
N ARG A 6 -13.00 -9.10 66.96
CA ARG A 6 -13.45 -7.87 66.34
C ARG A 6 -12.26 -7.07 65.84
N ILE A 7 -12.26 -6.73 64.54
CA ILE A 7 -11.36 -5.73 64.00
C ILE A 7 -12.18 -4.46 63.70
N ALA A 8 -11.81 -3.39 64.43
CA ALA A 8 -12.36 -2.06 64.23
C ALA A 8 -11.90 -1.47 62.89
N ARG A 9 -12.83 -0.97 62.11
CA ARG A 9 -12.57 -0.15 60.89
C ARG A 9 -12.34 1.30 61.34
N ALA A 10 -11.12 1.79 61.21
CA ALA A 10 -10.84 3.23 61.23
C ALA A 10 -10.98 3.78 59.81
N TRP A 11 -11.89 4.72 59.62
CA TRP A 11 -12.00 5.51 58.40
C TRP A 11 -11.04 6.68 58.50
N LEU A 12 -9.93 6.66 57.71
CA LEU A 12 -9.17 7.88 57.41
C LEU A 12 -9.72 8.46 56.11
N GLY A 13 -10.40 9.59 56.22
CA GLY A 13 -10.79 10.41 55.09
C GLY A 13 -9.55 11.08 54.45
N LEU A 14 -9.15 10.65 53.27
CA LEU A 14 -8.19 11.35 52.44
C LEU A 14 -8.97 12.26 51.48
N SER A 15 -8.96 13.55 51.76
CA SER A 15 -9.44 14.58 50.84
C SER A 15 -8.41 14.74 49.72
N LEU A 16 -8.65 14.16 48.54
CA LEU A 16 -7.87 14.48 47.34
C LEU A 16 -8.30 15.86 46.84
N LEU A 17 -7.47 16.87 47.06
CA LEU A 17 -7.49 18.08 46.26
C LEU A 17 -6.98 17.72 44.83
N ALA A 18 -7.90 17.69 43.88
CA ALA A 18 -7.55 17.64 42.46
C ALA A 18 -7.02 19.03 42.06
N ALA A 19 -5.70 19.18 42.05
CA ALA A 19 -5.04 20.29 41.38
C ALA A 19 -5.09 20.01 39.86
N SER A 20 -6.01 20.66 39.17
CA SER A 20 -6.01 20.74 37.70
C SER A 20 -4.79 21.57 37.26
N ALA A 21 -3.68 20.91 36.99
CA ALA A 21 -2.56 21.51 36.28
C ALA A 21 -3.00 21.67 34.82
N SER A 22 -3.50 22.85 34.46
CA SER A 22 -3.55 23.30 33.08
C SER A 22 -2.12 23.45 32.60
N LEU A 23 -1.65 22.53 31.76
CA LEU A 23 -0.43 22.73 30.98
C LEU A 23 -0.65 23.98 30.11
N PRO A 24 0.23 24.99 30.18
CA PRO A 24 0.15 26.10 29.26
C PRO A 24 0.40 25.56 27.86
N ALA A 25 -0.53 25.79 26.93
CA ALA A 25 -0.25 25.68 25.52
C ALA A 25 1.00 26.56 25.26
N ALA A 26 2.08 25.96 24.80
CA ALA A 26 3.27 26.68 24.40
C ALA A 26 2.82 27.66 23.31
N ALA A 27 2.77 28.95 23.63
CA ALA A 27 2.54 30.00 22.67
C ALA A 27 3.71 29.92 21.69
N ALA A 28 3.42 29.63 20.42
CA ALA A 28 4.41 29.69 19.36
C ALA A 28 5.03 31.11 19.36
N GLY A 29 6.35 31.18 19.42
CA GLY A 29 7.05 32.46 19.41
C GLY A 29 6.84 33.18 18.07
N PRO A 30 7.09 34.51 18.01
CA PRO A 30 6.82 35.35 16.83
C PRO A 30 7.54 34.88 15.53
N GLU A 31 8.61 34.11 15.62
CA GLU A 31 9.30 33.53 14.44
C GLU A 31 8.59 32.33 13.84
N SER A 32 7.79 31.58 14.61
CA SER A 32 6.98 30.48 14.12
C SER A 32 5.74 30.98 13.36
N GLU A 33 5.24 32.16 13.64
CA GLU A 33 4.11 32.78 12.92
C GLU A 33 4.48 33.22 11.50
N GLN A 34 5.72 33.60 11.23
CA GLN A 34 6.18 34.02 9.89
C GLN A 34 6.39 32.83 8.93
N ALA A 35 6.66 31.64 9.46
CA ALA A 35 6.81 30.40 8.65
C ALA A 35 5.47 29.71 8.35
N ALA A 36 4.40 30.03 9.08
CA ALA A 36 3.10 29.38 8.95
C ALA A 36 2.33 29.94 7.74
N GLY A 37 2.19 29.13 6.68
CA GLY A 37 1.38 29.45 5.50
C GLY A 37 -0.13 29.28 5.76
N ARG A 38 -0.94 29.95 4.93
CA ARG A 38 -2.39 29.67 4.88
C ARG A 38 -2.63 28.43 4.02
N LEU A 39 -3.30 27.41 4.57
CA LEU A 39 -3.67 26.23 3.79
C LEU A 39 -4.85 26.50 2.87
N ARG A 40 -4.74 25.97 1.66
CA ARG A 40 -5.86 25.79 0.74
C ARG A 40 -6.00 24.32 0.42
N LEU A 41 -7.19 23.79 0.59
CA LEU A 41 -7.50 22.36 0.47
C LEU A 41 -8.54 22.15 -0.62
N GLY A 42 -8.33 21.14 -1.46
CA GLY A 42 -9.29 20.78 -2.50
C GLY A 42 -9.34 19.27 -2.70
N TRP A 43 -10.55 18.78 -2.86
CA TRP A 43 -10.85 17.38 -3.07
C TRP A 43 -11.50 17.13 -4.43
N ALA A 44 -11.22 15.98 -5.00
CA ALA A 44 -11.97 15.41 -6.11
C ALA A 44 -11.85 13.89 -6.12
N SER A 45 -12.80 13.24 -6.79
CA SER A 45 -12.76 11.80 -6.99
C SER A 45 -13.22 11.49 -8.42
N ALA A 46 -12.60 10.49 -9.05
CA ALA A 46 -12.98 9.99 -10.36
C ALA A 46 -13.19 8.48 -10.32
N ASP A 47 -14.22 8.01 -11.01
CA ASP A 47 -14.46 6.59 -11.25
C ASP A 47 -13.44 6.10 -12.30
N ILE A 48 -12.63 5.09 -11.91
CA ILE A 48 -11.64 4.42 -12.76
C ILE A 48 -12.04 2.97 -13.06
N THR A 49 -13.30 2.62 -12.84
CA THR A 49 -13.84 1.29 -13.17
C THR A 49 -13.80 1.08 -14.68
N PRO A 50 -13.23 -0.04 -15.19
CA PRO A 50 -13.17 -0.28 -16.62
C PRO A 50 -14.59 -0.46 -17.21
N ASP A 51 -14.79 0.00 -18.43
CA ASP A 51 -16.07 -0.09 -19.15
C ASP A 51 -16.29 -1.45 -19.85
N ARG A 52 -15.26 -2.29 -19.90
CA ARG A 52 -15.31 -3.64 -20.48
C ARG A 52 -14.39 -4.59 -19.72
N SER A 53 -14.43 -5.89 -20.07
CA SER A 53 -13.63 -6.90 -19.41
C SER A 53 -12.13 -6.62 -19.50
N VAL A 54 -11.44 -6.85 -18.37
CA VAL A 54 -10.00 -6.68 -18.18
C VAL A 54 -9.41 -7.92 -17.53
N VAL A 55 -8.09 -8.04 -17.54
CA VAL A 55 -7.40 -8.96 -16.64
C VAL A 55 -7.34 -8.33 -15.25
N ILE A 56 -7.71 -9.09 -14.23
CA ILE A 56 -7.65 -8.69 -12.82
C ILE A 56 -6.24 -8.94 -12.28
N ALA A 57 -5.69 -7.95 -11.58
CA ALA A 57 -4.37 -7.98 -10.97
C ALA A 57 -4.27 -8.92 -9.74
N GLY A 58 -3.04 -9.15 -9.25
CA GLY A 58 -2.74 -9.83 -7.98
C GLY A 58 -2.78 -11.35 -8.03
N GLY A 59 -2.91 -11.97 -9.19
CA GLY A 59 -2.88 -13.43 -9.37
C GLY A 59 -1.62 -13.95 -10.05
N SER A 60 -1.30 -15.23 -9.83
CA SER A 60 -0.25 -15.98 -10.53
C SER A 60 -0.73 -16.57 -11.87
N ALA A 61 -2.04 -16.60 -12.09
CA ALA A 61 -2.68 -16.89 -13.37
C ALA A 61 -3.62 -15.74 -13.70
N ALA A 62 -3.90 -15.55 -14.99
CA ALA A 62 -4.86 -14.55 -15.42
C ALA A 62 -6.26 -14.85 -14.84
N ARG A 63 -6.96 -13.78 -14.45
CA ARG A 63 -8.39 -13.78 -14.08
C ARG A 63 -9.08 -12.71 -14.91
N ILE A 64 -9.99 -13.12 -15.76
CA ILE A 64 -10.76 -12.18 -16.59
C ILE A 64 -11.96 -11.69 -15.80
N SER A 65 -12.19 -10.37 -15.79
CA SER A 65 -13.31 -9.77 -15.07
C SER A 65 -14.67 -10.18 -15.67
N GLN A 66 -15.61 -10.56 -14.79
CA GLN A 66 -16.96 -10.99 -15.11
C GLN A 66 -18.02 -9.99 -14.61
N GLY A 67 -17.65 -8.71 -14.56
CA GLY A 67 -18.49 -7.62 -14.11
C GLY A 67 -17.93 -6.89 -12.88
N VAL A 68 -18.74 -6.00 -12.34
CA VAL A 68 -18.40 -5.10 -11.25
C VAL A 68 -19.25 -5.42 -10.02
N SER A 69 -18.64 -5.59 -8.86
CA SER A 69 -19.34 -5.69 -7.57
C SER A 69 -19.56 -4.30 -6.98
N ASN A 70 -18.55 -3.45 -7.04
CA ASN A 70 -18.61 -2.04 -6.70
C ASN A 70 -17.52 -1.28 -7.48
N GLN A 71 -17.75 -0.01 -7.67
CA GLN A 71 -16.86 0.88 -8.39
C GLN A 71 -15.52 1.04 -7.67
N ILE A 72 -14.48 1.31 -8.47
CA ILE A 72 -13.13 1.64 -8.00
C ILE A 72 -12.81 3.10 -8.33
N TYR A 73 -12.13 3.79 -7.42
CA TYR A 73 -11.95 5.23 -7.49
C TYR A 73 -10.49 5.67 -7.45
N ALA A 74 -10.24 6.83 -8.05
CA ALA A 74 -9.09 7.68 -7.77
C ALA A 74 -9.60 8.85 -6.93
N THR A 75 -9.11 9.01 -5.68
CA THR A 75 -9.48 10.12 -4.80
C THR A 75 -8.28 11.01 -4.57
N ALA A 76 -8.38 12.29 -4.94
CA ALA A 76 -7.31 13.27 -4.89
C ALA A 76 -7.57 14.31 -3.79
N LEU A 77 -6.53 14.62 -3.01
CA LEU A 77 -6.44 15.75 -2.09
C LEU A 77 -5.30 16.66 -2.51
N ALA A 78 -5.61 17.88 -2.91
CA ALA A 78 -4.64 18.94 -3.15
C ALA A 78 -4.50 19.80 -1.89
N ILE A 79 -3.26 19.96 -1.41
CA ILE A 79 -2.88 20.84 -0.32
C ILE A 79 -1.89 21.85 -0.87
N GLU A 80 -2.19 23.13 -0.73
CA GLU A 80 -1.29 24.24 -1.03
C GLU A 80 -1.11 25.08 0.22
N ALA A 81 0.14 25.38 0.56
CA ALA A 81 0.48 26.31 1.64
C ALA A 81 1.03 27.59 1.03
N THR A 82 0.31 28.70 1.20
CA THR A 82 0.75 30.01 0.76
C THR A 82 1.42 30.76 1.91
N ARG A 83 2.63 31.30 1.69
CA ARG A 83 3.35 32.12 2.67
C ARG A 83 3.12 33.60 2.35
N ASP A 84 2.99 34.43 3.37
CA ASP A 84 2.79 35.87 3.18
C ASP A 84 4.00 36.53 2.50
N ASN A 85 5.23 36.00 2.68
CA ASN A 85 6.49 36.55 2.15
C ASN A 85 7.41 35.47 1.54
N GLY A 86 6.90 34.43 0.92
CA GLY A 86 7.74 33.37 0.34
C GLY A 86 7.02 32.51 -0.70
N PRO A 87 7.75 31.61 -1.36
CA PRO A 87 7.14 30.71 -2.33
C PRO A 87 6.13 29.76 -1.66
N SER A 88 5.03 29.52 -2.36
CA SER A 88 4.07 28.45 -1.98
C SER A 88 4.74 27.08 -2.06
N ASP A 89 4.31 26.13 -1.23
CA ASP A 89 4.64 24.72 -1.39
C ASP A 89 3.35 23.90 -1.46
N MET A 90 3.42 22.70 -2.06
CA MET A 90 2.22 21.93 -2.35
C MET A 90 2.45 20.42 -2.28
N VAL A 91 1.36 19.68 -2.17
CA VAL A 91 1.28 18.26 -2.47
C VAL A 91 -0.09 17.93 -3.06
N ILE A 92 -0.13 17.01 -4.00
CA ILE A 92 -1.37 16.35 -4.39
C ILE A 92 -1.22 14.86 -4.10
N MET A 93 -1.97 14.36 -3.13
CA MET A 93 -2.04 12.95 -2.80
C MET A 93 -3.23 12.33 -3.52
N VAL A 94 -3.01 11.22 -4.19
CA VAL A 94 -4.06 10.49 -4.91
C VAL A 94 -4.04 9.04 -4.50
N SER A 95 -5.11 8.57 -3.89
CA SER A 95 -5.31 7.15 -3.60
C SER A 95 -6.07 6.47 -4.72
N LEU A 96 -5.57 5.32 -5.13
CA LEU A 96 -6.11 4.52 -6.24
C LEU A 96 -6.59 3.16 -5.72
N ASP A 97 -7.82 2.78 -6.04
CA ASP A 97 -8.30 1.41 -5.80
C ASP A 97 -7.71 0.44 -6.83
N LEU A 98 -6.40 0.27 -6.78
CA LEU A 98 -5.60 -0.57 -7.66
C LEU A 98 -4.63 -1.42 -6.83
N VAL A 99 -4.01 -2.43 -7.44
CA VAL A 99 -3.03 -3.30 -6.75
C VAL A 99 -1.70 -2.59 -6.50
N GLY A 100 -1.35 -1.63 -7.33
CA GLY A 100 -0.10 -0.87 -7.26
C GLY A 100 -0.12 0.31 -8.22
N VAL A 101 0.97 1.05 -8.27
CA VAL A 101 1.17 2.16 -9.20
C VAL A 101 2.34 1.82 -10.11
N THR A 102 2.10 1.53 -11.39
CA THR A 102 3.19 1.30 -12.35
C THR A 102 3.84 2.61 -12.79
N GLY A 103 5.12 2.55 -13.17
CA GLY A 103 5.84 3.72 -13.69
C GLY A 103 5.17 4.31 -14.93
N ILE A 104 4.58 3.47 -15.79
CA ILE A 104 3.85 3.91 -16.99
C ILE A 104 2.60 4.70 -16.61
N LEU A 105 1.78 4.19 -15.69
CA LEU A 105 0.61 4.92 -15.20
C LEU A 105 1.01 6.27 -14.60
N TYR A 106 2.03 6.28 -13.74
CA TYR A 106 2.52 7.51 -13.11
C TYR A 106 2.97 8.54 -14.15
N SER A 107 3.82 8.15 -15.12
CA SER A 107 4.30 9.04 -16.19
C SER A 107 3.16 9.56 -17.06
N ARG A 108 2.17 8.72 -17.39
CA ARG A 108 0.99 9.13 -18.18
C ARG A 108 0.12 10.15 -17.44
N VAL A 109 -0.02 10.00 -16.12
CA VAL A 109 -0.73 11.00 -15.28
C VAL A 109 0.04 12.31 -15.25
N GLN A 110 1.35 12.29 -15.01
CA GLN A 110 2.18 13.51 -15.00
C GLN A 110 2.12 14.25 -16.35
N GLU A 111 2.23 13.53 -17.46
CA GLU A 111 2.15 14.11 -18.80
C GLU A 111 0.79 14.82 -19.04
N ARG A 112 -0.31 14.17 -18.65
CA ARG A 112 -1.65 14.75 -18.82
C ARG A 112 -1.89 15.96 -17.92
N VAL A 113 -1.43 15.88 -16.67
CA VAL A 113 -1.53 17.00 -15.71
C VAL A 113 -0.71 18.19 -16.19
N SER A 114 0.54 17.99 -16.62
CA SER A 114 1.39 19.09 -17.10
C SER A 114 0.83 19.81 -18.33
N LYS A 115 0.06 19.09 -19.17
CA LYS A 115 -0.65 19.68 -20.31
C LYS A 115 -1.92 20.44 -19.92
N ALA A 116 -2.69 19.92 -18.96
CA ALA A 116 -4.00 20.45 -18.59
C ALA A 116 -3.94 21.53 -17.48
N ALA A 117 -2.92 21.51 -16.66
CA ALA A 117 -2.72 22.39 -15.51
C ALA A 117 -1.22 22.62 -15.27
N PRO A 118 -0.56 23.42 -16.14
CA PRO A 118 0.90 23.61 -16.12
C PRO A 118 1.41 24.32 -14.86
N GLU A 119 0.53 24.90 -14.06
CA GLU A 119 0.83 25.48 -12.75
C GLU A 119 1.04 24.45 -11.66
N ILE A 120 0.72 23.17 -11.90
CA ILE A 120 0.94 22.07 -10.96
C ILE A 120 2.36 21.53 -11.13
N ASP A 121 3.16 21.57 -10.06
CA ASP A 121 4.42 20.82 -10.01
C ASP A 121 4.12 19.32 -9.96
N THR A 122 4.32 18.63 -11.10
CA THR A 122 4.01 17.20 -11.21
C THR A 122 4.93 16.30 -10.39
N ASP A 123 6.10 16.80 -9.96
CA ASP A 123 6.96 16.07 -9.02
C ASP A 123 6.40 16.07 -7.59
N LYS A 124 5.46 16.95 -7.30
CA LYS A 124 4.74 17.02 -6.01
C LYS A 124 3.45 16.18 -6.00
N ILE A 125 3.19 15.39 -7.04
CA ILE A 125 2.06 14.45 -7.11
C ILE A 125 2.49 13.08 -6.58
N ILE A 126 1.75 12.57 -5.60
CA ILE A 126 1.93 11.24 -5.02
C ILE A 126 0.71 10.40 -5.40
N LEU A 127 0.94 9.31 -6.14
CA LEU A 127 -0.06 8.27 -6.33
C LEU A 127 0.25 7.13 -5.37
N ASN A 128 -0.72 6.65 -4.62
CA ASN A 128 -0.62 5.42 -3.83
C ASN A 128 -1.76 4.46 -4.13
N ALA A 129 -1.52 3.16 -3.98
CA ALA A 129 -2.55 2.14 -4.20
C ALA A 129 -3.12 1.61 -2.89
N THR A 130 -4.39 1.19 -2.90
CA THR A 130 -5.04 0.47 -1.79
C THR A 130 -4.67 -1.00 -1.74
N HIS A 131 -3.99 -1.50 -2.76
CA HIS A 131 -3.58 -2.88 -2.97
C HIS A 131 -4.74 -3.86 -3.15
N THR A 132 -5.86 -3.43 -3.76
CA THR A 132 -6.95 -4.35 -4.05
C THR A 132 -6.56 -5.35 -5.14
N HIS A 133 -6.79 -6.64 -4.86
CA HIS A 133 -6.54 -7.75 -5.79
C HIS A 133 -7.74 -8.05 -6.70
N THR A 134 -8.70 -7.14 -6.77
CA THR A 134 -9.89 -7.22 -7.63
C THR A 134 -10.03 -5.99 -8.52
N ALA A 135 -8.92 -5.33 -8.87
CA ALA A 135 -8.82 -4.23 -9.81
C ALA A 135 -8.10 -4.64 -11.10
N PRO A 136 -8.18 -3.83 -12.17
CA PRO A 136 -7.51 -4.11 -13.43
C PRO A 136 -5.99 -4.20 -13.31
N ASP A 137 -5.42 -5.12 -14.09
CA ASP A 137 -3.97 -5.25 -14.20
C ASP A 137 -3.36 -4.10 -15.03
N GLN A 138 -2.21 -3.59 -14.60
CA GLN A 138 -1.46 -2.51 -15.24
C GLN A 138 -0.09 -2.96 -15.76
N GLY A 139 0.19 -4.25 -15.74
CA GLY A 139 1.51 -4.76 -16.10
C GLY A 139 1.68 -4.92 -17.62
N THR A 140 2.59 -4.15 -18.22
CA THR A 140 2.95 -4.26 -19.63
C THR A 140 4.12 -5.22 -19.87
N ALA A 141 5.02 -5.40 -18.88
CA ALA A 141 6.17 -6.31 -18.89
C ALA A 141 7.03 -6.26 -20.18
N PRO A 142 7.60 -5.10 -20.55
CA PRO A 142 8.40 -4.95 -21.75
C PRO A 142 9.66 -5.83 -21.75
N ASP A 143 10.14 -6.23 -20.59
CA ASP A 143 11.24 -7.17 -20.41
C ASP A 143 10.90 -8.56 -20.95
N LEU A 144 9.64 -9.00 -20.87
CA LEU A 144 9.21 -10.29 -21.40
C LEU A 144 9.08 -10.31 -22.92
N VAL A 145 8.96 -9.16 -23.59
CA VAL A 145 9.03 -9.06 -25.05
C VAL A 145 10.41 -9.55 -25.53
N LYS A 146 11.48 -9.16 -24.83
CA LYS A 146 12.84 -9.65 -25.10
C LYS A 146 12.92 -11.18 -24.92
N MET A 147 12.37 -11.72 -23.83
CA MET A 147 12.34 -13.16 -23.59
C MET A 147 11.62 -13.92 -24.70
N HIS A 148 10.45 -13.45 -25.11
CA HIS A 148 9.68 -14.08 -26.19
C HIS A 148 10.47 -14.10 -27.51
N ALA A 149 11.06 -12.96 -27.91
CA ALA A 149 11.86 -12.85 -29.12
C ALA A 149 13.08 -13.79 -29.09
N GLN A 150 13.82 -13.86 -27.99
CA GLN A 150 14.98 -14.73 -27.82
C GLN A 150 14.64 -16.22 -27.96
N HIS A 151 13.41 -16.59 -27.63
CA HIS A 151 12.98 -17.99 -27.67
C HIS A 151 12.02 -18.32 -28.81
N GLY A 152 11.85 -17.42 -29.79
CA GLY A 152 11.04 -17.64 -30.99
C GLY A 152 9.55 -17.84 -30.66
N ILE A 153 9.02 -17.04 -29.75
CA ILE A 153 7.61 -17.04 -29.34
C ILE A 153 6.96 -15.74 -29.81
N ASP A 154 5.92 -15.84 -30.62
CA ASP A 154 5.22 -14.69 -31.22
C ASP A 154 4.01 -14.28 -30.36
N VAL A 155 4.28 -13.63 -29.22
CA VAL A 155 3.24 -13.05 -28.35
C VAL A 155 3.08 -11.57 -28.69
N PRO A 156 1.86 -11.08 -28.95
CA PRO A 156 1.63 -9.65 -29.13
C PRO A 156 2.14 -8.84 -27.92
N VAL A 157 2.82 -7.72 -28.17
CA VAL A 157 3.47 -6.90 -27.12
C VAL A 157 2.49 -6.52 -26.00
N ALA A 158 1.26 -6.21 -26.35
CA ALA A 158 0.21 -5.89 -25.37
C ALA A 158 -0.09 -7.03 -24.36
N TRP A 159 0.28 -8.25 -24.69
CA TRP A 159 0.06 -9.47 -23.91
C TRP A 159 1.34 -10.08 -23.34
N ALA A 160 2.47 -9.40 -23.47
CA ALA A 160 3.76 -9.92 -23.04
C ALA A 160 3.77 -10.40 -21.58
N LYS A 161 3.07 -9.72 -20.68
CA LYS A 161 2.95 -10.11 -19.28
C LYS A 161 2.28 -11.48 -19.09
N TRP A 162 1.28 -11.80 -19.90
CA TRP A 162 0.46 -13.00 -19.75
C TRP A 162 0.85 -14.12 -20.70
N GLY A 163 1.68 -13.82 -21.70
CA GLY A 163 2.22 -14.78 -22.64
C GLY A 163 1.23 -15.26 -23.72
N ILE A 164 0.02 -14.76 -23.74
CA ILE A 164 -1.01 -15.10 -24.74
C ILE A 164 -2.06 -14.02 -24.79
N ASP A 165 -2.63 -13.80 -25.99
CA ASP A 165 -3.76 -12.90 -26.16
C ASP A 165 -5.02 -13.45 -25.49
N LEU A 166 -5.59 -12.67 -24.57
CA LEU A 166 -6.76 -13.03 -23.75
C LEU A 166 -8.08 -12.45 -24.28
N GLY A 167 -8.04 -11.65 -25.36
CA GLY A 167 -9.24 -11.11 -26.02
C GLY A 167 -10.05 -10.12 -25.19
N VAL A 168 -9.43 -9.47 -24.19
CA VAL A 168 -10.05 -8.43 -23.35
C VAL A 168 -9.26 -7.13 -23.45
N MET A 169 -9.67 -6.06 -22.78
CA MET A 169 -8.90 -4.79 -22.74
C MET A 169 -7.48 -5.06 -22.26
N PRO A 170 -6.45 -4.74 -23.04
CA PRO A 170 -5.06 -4.90 -22.60
C PRO A 170 -4.67 -3.85 -21.55
N ALA A 171 -3.64 -4.16 -20.77
CA ALA A 171 -3.19 -3.33 -19.67
C ALA A 171 -2.87 -1.88 -20.09
N GLU A 172 -2.23 -1.68 -21.24
CA GLU A 172 -1.85 -0.35 -21.72
C GLU A 172 -3.06 0.54 -22.02
N GLU A 173 -4.12 -0.04 -22.59
CA GLU A 173 -5.37 0.67 -22.85
C GLU A 173 -6.08 1.06 -21.55
N TYR A 174 -6.10 0.17 -20.56
CA TYR A 174 -6.63 0.50 -19.24
C TYR A 174 -5.79 1.59 -18.55
N ILE A 175 -4.46 1.57 -18.69
CA ILE A 175 -3.58 2.61 -18.17
C ILE A 175 -3.95 3.98 -18.74
N ASP A 176 -4.19 4.08 -20.05
CA ASP A 176 -4.59 5.33 -20.70
C ASP A 176 -5.96 5.83 -20.20
N PHE A 177 -6.92 4.92 -20.11
CA PHE A 177 -8.25 5.19 -19.56
C PHE A 177 -8.18 5.69 -18.11
N ALA A 178 -7.41 5.04 -17.25
CA ALA A 178 -7.25 5.43 -15.86
C ALA A 178 -6.47 6.75 -15.72
N ALA A 179 -5.38 6.91 -16.48
CA ALA A 179 -4.54 8.11 -16.41
C ALA A 179 -5.29 9.39 -16.79
N GLU A 180 -6.19 9.33 -17.76
CA GLU A 180 -7.06 10.46 -18.11
C GLU A 180 -7.93 10.89 -16.92
N ARG A 181 -8.60 9.93 -16.28
CA ARG A 181 -9.50 10.17 -15.15
C ARG A 181 -8.76 10.63 -13.90
N ILE A 182 -7.61 10.03 -13.63
CA ILE A 182 -6.74 10.42 -12.52
C ILE A 182 -6.26 11.86 -12.72
N ALA A 183 -5.77 12.20 -13.91
CA ALA A 183 -5.32 13.56 -14.24
C ALA A 183 -6.46 14.59 -14.12
N ALA A 184 -7.67 14.23 -14.55
CA ALA A 184 -8.86 15.05 -14.38
C ALA A 184 -9.17 15.29 -12.89
N ALA A 185 -9.12 14.24 -12.04
CA ALA A 185 -9.32 14.38 -10.61
C ALA A 185 -8.25 15.25 -9.95
N VAL A 186 -6.98 15.11 -10.33
CA VAL A 186 -5.88 15.99 -9.89
C VAL A 186 -6.17 17.44 -10.23
N GLY A 187 -6.52 17.75 -11.49
CA GLY A 187 -6.84 19.10 -11.93
C GLY A 187 -8.09 19.67 -11.24
N GLN A 188 -9.12 18.86 -11.01
CA GLN A 188 -10.32 19.25 -10.27
C GLN A 188 -10.02 19.54 -8.80
N ALA A 189 -9.28 18.68 -8.11
CA ALA A 189 -8.87 18.90 -6.72
C ALA A 189 -8.04 20.20 -6.61
N TRP A 190 -7.12 20.42 -7.55
CA TRP A 190 -6.34 21.64 -7.61
C TRP A 190 -7.18 22.90 -7.77
N LYS A 191 -8.15 22.91 -8.69
CA LYS A 191 -9.08 24.02 -8.93
C LYS A 191 -10.05 24.25 -7.77
N ALA A 192 -10.46 23.18 -7.08
CA ALA A 192 -11.42 23.24 -5.97
C ALA A 192 -10.82 23.76 -4.65
N ARG A 193 -9.50 24.08 -4.61
CA ARG A 193 -8.85 24.53 -3.38
C ARG A 193 -9.50 25.78 -2.80
N LYS A 194 -9.87 25.71 -1.53
CA LYS A 194 -10.40 26.80 -0.70
C LYS A 194 -9.60 26.91 0.60
N PRO A 195 -9.61 28.07 1.25
CA PRO A 195 -9.06 28.19 2.60
C PRO A 195 -9.64 27.11 3.51
N GLY A 196 -8.77 26.46 4.29
CA GLY A 196 -9.18 25.39 5.18
C GLY A 196 -8.10 25.10 6.21
N GLY A 197 -8.39 24.16 7.09
CA GLY A 197 -7.47 23.70 8.13
C GLY A 197 -7.36 22.19 8.17
N ILE A 198 -6.42 21.71 8.94
CA ILE A 198 -6.21 20.28 9.20
C ILE A 198 -6.21 20.00 10.68
N SER A 199 -6.52 18.76 11.04
CA SER A 199 -6.18 18.18 12.33
C SER A 199 -5.78 16.73 12.13
N PHE A 200 -4.91 16.20 12.97
CA PHE A 200 -4.45 14.82 12.87
C PHE A 200 -4.49 14.12 14.21
N GLY A 201 -4.64 12.81 14.17
CA GLY A 201 -4.72 12.01 15.37
C GLY A 201 -4.44 10.54 15.14
N LEU A 202 -4.23 9.84 16.25
CA LEU A 202 -3.99 8.41 16.30
C LEU A 202 -5.19 7.73 16.96
N SER A 203 -5.73 6.72 16.27
CA SER A 203 -6.71 5.79 16.82
C SER A 203 -6.26 4.35 16.53
N TYR A 204 -7.09 3.36 16.89
CA TYR A 204 -6.74 1.95 16.72
C TYR A 204 -7.92 1.16 16.17
N ALA A 205 -7.62 0.29 15.19
CA ALA A 205 -8.59 -0.63 14.61
C ALA A 205 -7.92 -1.99 14.35
N THR A 206 -8.41 -3.03 15.00
CA THR A 206 -7.90 -4.39 14.79
C THR A 206 -8.41 -4.93 13.46
N THR A 207 -7.63 -4.75 12.39
CA THR A 207 -8.00 -5.09 11.02
C THR A 207 -6.92 -5.90 10.31
N GLY A 208 -5.66 -5.44 10.34
CA GLY A 208 -4.51 -6.15 9.79
C GLY A 208 -3.95 -7.19 10.75
N ARG A 209 -3.39 -8.27 10.19
CA ARG A 209 -2.70 -9.34 10.90
C ARG A 209 -1.40 -9.66 10.18
N ASN A 210 -0.36 -10.06 10.92
CA ASN A 210 0.83 -10.61 10.29
C ASN A 210 0.49 -11.94 9.63
N ARG A 211 0.91 -12.11 8.36
CA ARG A 211 0.56 -13.28 7.52
C ARG A 211 1.68 -14.32 7.42
N LEU A 212 2.77 -14.14 8.16
CA LEU A 212 3.91 -15.05 8.13
C LEU A 212 3.84 -16.00 9.33
N THR A 213 3.74 -17.29 9.07
CA THR A 213 3.81 -18.35 10.09
C THR A 213 5.20 -18.93 10.13
N ALA A 214 5.81 -18.98 11.32
CA ALA A 214 7.12 -19.55 11.56
C ALA A 214 7.00 -20.93 12.21
N TYR A 215 7.92 -21.83 11.86
CA TYR A 215 7.94 -23.22 12.31
C TYR A 215 9.21 -23.55 13.09
N TYR A 216 9.15 -24.57 13.96
CA TYR A 216 10.30 -24.98 14.79
C TYR A 216 11.54 -25.42 14.00
N ASN A 217 11.40 -25.74 12.72
CA ASN A 217 12.52 -26.04 11.83
C ASN A 217 13.23 -24.79 11.26
N GLY A 218 12.83 -23.58 11.68
CA GLY A 218 13.38 -22.31 11.24
C GLY A 218 12.84 -21.80 9.89
N THR A 219 11.84 -22.47 9.29
CA THR A 219 11.20 -21.96 8.07
C THR A 219 10.01 -21.06 8.39
N SER A 220 9.67 -20.17 7.44
CA SER A 220 8.43 -19.40 7.48
C SER A 220 7.67 -19.51 6.16
N ASP A 221 6.34 -19.50 6.26
CA ASP A 221 5.44 -19.50 5.12
C ASP A 221 4.50 -18.30 5.17
N MET A 222 4.29 -17.65 4.02
CA MET A 222 3.21 -16.67 3.87
C MET A 222 1.87 -17.42 3.79
N TYR A 223 0.96 -17.11 4.69
CA TYR A 223 -0.31 -17.83 4.89
C TYR A 223 -0.14 -19.32 5.24
N GLY A 224 0.93 -19.67 5.92
CA GLY A 224 1.18 -21.02 6.36
C GLY A 224 0.13 -21.51 7.38
N ALA A 225 0.00 -22.82 7.50
CA ALA A 225 -0.96 -23.44 8.39
C ALA A 225 -0.51 -23.35 9.86
N ALA A 226 -1.29 -22.63 10.70
CA ALA A 226 -1.04 -22.51 12.14
C ALA A 226 -1.54 -23.71 12.96
N ASN A 227 -2.27 -24.64 12.37
CA ASN A 227 -2.79 -25.85 13.03
C ASN A 227 -1.84 -27.06 12.90
N ARG A 228 -0.62 -26.86 12.42
CA ARG A 228 0.41 -27.89 12.33
C ARG A 228 1.11 -28.10 13.67
N PRO A 229 1.54 -29.32 14.01
CA PRO A 229 2.27 -29.58 15.27
C PRO A 229 3.61 -28.83 15.38
N ASP A 230 4.24 -28.50 14.26
CA ASP A 230 5.50 -27.77 14.18
C ASP A 230 5.34 -26.23 14.07
N PHE A 231 4.11 -25.71 14.13
CA PHE A 231 3.87 -24.26 14.20
C PHE A 231 4.48 -23.70 15.50
N SER A 232 5.30 -22.67 15.36
CA SER A 232 6.00 -22.03 16.48
C SER A 232 5.34 -20.71 16.88
N HIS A 233 5.25 -19.77 15.94
CA HIS A 233 4.72 -18.42 16.19
C HIS A 233 4.36 -17.71 14.89
N VAL A 234 3.69 -16.57 15.02
CA VAL A 234 3.54 -15.57 13.95
C VAL A 234 4.83 -14.74 13.92
N GLU A 235 5.45 -14.58 12.75
CA GLU A 235 6.82 -14.09 12.62
C GLU A 235 7.03 -12.64 13.10
N GLY A 236 6.04 -11.77 12.95
CA GLY A 236 6.20 -10.35 13.19
C GLY A 236 5.09 -9.71 14.01
N TYR A 237 5.24 -8.41 14.22
CA TYR A 237 4.27 -7.56 14.89
C TYR A 237 3.02 -7.32 14.00
N GLU A 238 1.93 -6.89 14.63
CA GLU A 238 0.69 -6.43 13.98
C GLU A 238 0.46 -4.97 14.37
N ASP A 239 0.42 -4.06 13.39
CA ASP A 239 0.18 -2.64 13.65
C ASP A 239 -1.31 -2.32 13.50
N HIS A 240 -1.98 -2.17 14.62
CA HIS A 240 -3.39 -1.80 14.68
C HIS A 240 -3.62 -0.29 14.75
N SER A 241 -2.56 0.50 14.61
CA SER A 241 -2.68 1.96 14.59
C SER A 241 -3.41 2.44 13.34
N LEU A 242 -4.28 3.41 13.53
CA LEU A 242 -5.01 4.12 12.49
C LEU A 242 -4.54 5.57 12.51
N GLY A 243 -3.67 5.93 11.55
CA GLY A 243 -3.26 7.31 11.33
C GLY A 243 -4.37 8.07 10.61
N LEU A 244 -4.80 9.20 11.16
CA LEU A 244 -5.93 9.99 10.66
C LEU A 244 -5.52 11.44 10.44
N LEU A 245 -5.75 11.96 9.23
CA LEU A 245 -5.66 13.38 8.92
C LEU A 245 -7.05 13.84 8.46
N TYR A 246 -7.62 14.79 9.17
CA TYR A 246 -8.90 15.40 8.87
C TYR A 246 -8.68 16.74 8.17
N THR A 247 -9.53 17.05 7.20
CA THR A 247 -9.52 18.33 6.50
C THR A 247 -10.83 19.07 6.77
N TRP A 248 -10.72 20.38 6.98
CA TRP A 248 -11.82 21.25 7.38
C TRP A 248 -11.88 22.46 6.44
N ASP A 249 -13.09 22.95 6.15
CA ASP A 249 -13.25 24.24 5.50
C ASP A 249 -13.04 25.42 6.48
N ALA A 250 -13.19 26.64 5.98
CA ALA A 250 -13.02 27.85 6.80
C ALA A 250 -14.06 27.97 7.93
N GLU A 251 -15.23 27.34 7.76
CA GLU A 251 -16.33 27.29 8.70
C GLU A 251 -16.23 26.10 9.68
N LYS A 252 -15.10 25.39 9.66
CA LYS A 252 -14.83 24.20 10.49
C LYS A 252 -15.76 23.01 10.19
N LYS A 253 -16.32 22.94 9.00
CA LYS A 253 -17.03 21.77 8.51
C LYS A 253 -16.02 20.75 7.99
N LEU A 254 -16.17 19.49 8.39
CA LEU A 254 -15.34 18.38 7.89
C LEU A 254 -15.55 18.19 6.39
N THR A 255 -14.46 18.14 5.63
CA THR A 255 -14.48 17.96 4.16
C THR A 255 -13.96 16.59 3.73
N GLY A 256 -13.05 15.98 4.50
CA GLY A 256 -12.53 14.66 4.17
C GLY A 256 -11.54 14.12 5.20
N LEU A 257 -11.17 12.87 4.98
CA LEU A 257 -10.22 12.12 5.82
C LEU A 257 -9.17 11.43 4.95
N VAL A 258 -7.90 11.51 5.37
CA VAL A 258 -6.86 10.58 4.95
C VAL A 258 -6.74 9.51 6.04
N ILE A 259 -6.77 8.25 5.66
CA ILE A 259 -6.71 7.10 6.57
C ILE A 259 -5.51 6.24 6.21
N ASN A 260 -4.50 6.21 7.09
CA ASN A 260 -3.28 5.43 6.93
C ASN A 260 -3.33 4.20 7.84
N ILE A 261 -3.29 2.99 7.25
CA ILE A 261 -3.52 1.71 7.93
C ILE A 261 -2.56 0.62 7.40
N ALA A 262 -1.97 -0.15 8.30
CA ALA A 262 -1.07 -1.26 7.94
C ALA A 262 -1.84 -2.53 7.53
N MET A 263 -2.60 -2.41 6.45
CA MET A 263 -3.39 -3.52 5.91
C MET A 263 -3.66 -3.34 4.41
N PRO A 264 -3.27 -4.32 3.56
CA PRO A 264 -3.62 -4.32 2.15
C PRO A 264 -5.09 -4.72 1.94
N SER A 265 -5.69 -4.28 0.83
CA SER A 265 -7.06 -4.64 0.45
C SER A 265 -7.10 -6.02 -0.21
N GLN A 266 -7.17 -7.06 0.61
CA GLN A 266 -7.08 -8.47 0.18
C GLN A 266 -8.16 -9.36 0.82
N VAL A 267 -9.36 -8.83 1.03
CA VAL A 267 -10.54 -9.59 1.49
C VAL A 267 -11.34 -10.11 0.30
N ALA A 268 -11.60 -9.23 -0.68
CA ALA A 268 -12.32 -9.59 -1.90
C ALA A 268 -11.48 -10.51 -2.78
N TYR A 269 -12.12 -11.55 -3.31
CA TYR A 269 -11.50 -12.50 -4.21
C TYR A 269 -12.45 -12.84 -5.39
N GLY A 270 -11.88 -13.36 -6.47
CA GLY A 270 -12.66 -13.82 -7.64
C GLY A 270 -12.52 -12.91 -8.84
N SER A 271 -13.57 -12.88 -9.68
CA SER A 271 -13.54 -12.29 -11.03
C SER A 271 -14.41 -11.04 -11.17
N ARG A 272 -14.81 -10.40 -10.08
CA ARG A 272 -15.59 -9.15 -10.14
C ARG A 272 -14.76 -7.98 -9.61
N ILE A 273 -14.79 -6.86 -10.34
CA ILE A 273 -14.09 -5.63 -9.93
C ILE A 273 -14.66 -5.12 -8.61
N SER A 274 -13.77 -4.73 -7.69
CA SER A 274 -14.15 -4.25 -6.36
C SER A 274 -13.04 -3.39 -5.73
N ALA A 275 -13.44 -2.35 -4.98
CA ALA A 275 -12.58 -1.58 -4.09
C ALA A 275 -12.30 -2.30 -2.76
N ASP A 276 -12.70 -3.58 -2.64
CA ASP A 276 -12.53 -4.38 -1.42
C ASP A 276 -13.24 -3.72 -0.21
N PHE A 277 -12.73 -3.86 1.00
CA PHE A 277 -13.32 -3.29 2.23
C PHE A 277 -13.38 -1.75 2.22
N TRP A 278 -12.66 -1.06 1.33
CA TRP A 278 -12.77 0.40 1.22
C TRP A 278 -14.12 0.86 0.69
N HIS A 279 -14.82 0.02 -0.10
CA HIS A 279 -16.21 0.29 -0.45
C HIS A 279 -17.10 0.39 0.81
N GLU A 280 -17.03 -0.61 1.68
CA GLU A 280 -17.80 -0.65 2.92
C GLU A 280 -17.37 0.46 3.92
N THR A 281 -16.08 0.74 3.99
CA THR A 281 -15.54 1.81 4.83
C THR A 281 -16.06 3.18 4.39
N ARG A 282 -16.06 3.47 3.08
CA ARG A 282 -16.59 4.73 2.53
C ARG A 282 -18.09 4.86 2.80
N ASN A 283 -18.86 3.80 2.57
CA ASN A 283 -20.29 3.79 2.84
C ASN A 283 -20.60 4.05 4.32
N GLU A 284 -19.91 3.39 5.24
CA GLU A 284 -20.15 3.55 6.66
C GLU A 284 -19.71 4.94 7.18
N LEU A 285 -18.58 5.46 6.73
CA LEU A 285 -18.14 6.82 7.07
C LEU A 285 -19.10 7.88 6.52
N ARG A 286 -19.56 7.76 5.27
CA ARG A 286 -20.55 8.68 4.69
C ARG A 286 -21.88 8.63 5.44
N ARG A 287 -22.35 7.45 5.78
CA ARG A 287 -23.56 7.29 6.61
C ARG A 287 -23.47 8.01 7.95
N ARG A 288 -22.27 8.08 8.56
CA ARG A 288 -22.05 8.74 9.87
C ARG A 288 -21.75 10.23 9.76
N LEU A 289 -21.00 10.64 8.75
CA LEU A 289 -20.40 11.97 8.67
C LEU A 289 -21.00 12.85 7.56
N GLY A 290 -21.84 12.27 6.67
CA GLY A 290 -22.45 12.92 5.53
C GLY A 290 -21.93 12.41 4.18
N GLU A 291 -22.79 12.38 3.18
CA GLU A 291 -22.51 11.81 1.84
C GLU A 291 -21.38 12.51 1.09
N GLU A 292 -21.15 13.80 1.37
CA GLU A 292 -20.16 14.65 0.68
C GLU A 292 -18.72 14.44 1.19
N ILE A 293 -18.51 13.57 2.19
CA ILE A 293 -17.18 13.36 2.78
C ILE A 293 -16.27 12.60 1.82
N PHE A 294 -15.07 13.14 1.59
CA PHE A 294 -14.01 12.47 0.88
C PHE A 294 -13.21 11.55 1.81
N ILE A 295 -12.88 10.37 1.33
CA ILE A 295 -12.05 9.38 2.05
C ILE A 295 -10.88 8.99 1.14
N LEU A 296 -9.66 9.26 1.59
CA LEU A 296 -8.41 8.93 0.90
C LEU A 296 -7.66 7.83 1.67
N PRO A 297 -7.77 6.59 1.23
CA PRO A 297 -7.03 5.47 1.80
C PRO A 297 -5.52 5.56 1.56
N GLN A 298 -4.72 5.16 2.53
CA GLN A 298 -3.29 4.90 2.38
C GLN A 298 -2.93 3.59 3.05
N VAL A 299 -2.19 2.73 2.37
CA VAL A 299 -1.61 1.54 2.99
C VAL A 299 -0.31 1.97 3.65
N ALA A 300 -0.20 1.72 4.97
CA ALA A 300 1.06 1.86 5.71
C ALA A 300 1.97 0.65 5.40
N ALA A 301 3.12 0.54 6.08
CA ALA A 301 3.97 -0.64 5.89
C ALA A 301 3.20 -1.92 6.20
N ALA A 302 2.93 -2.74 5.19
CA ALA A 302 2.04 -3.89 5.26
C ALA A 302 2.49 -5.10 4.39
N GLY A 303 3.73 -5.12 3.91
CA GLY A 303 4.25 -6.19 3.06
C GLY A 303 4.18 -7.59 3.69
N ASP A 304 4.14 -7.69 5.00
CA ASP A 304 3.93 -8.91 5.77
C ASP A 304 2.57 -8.96 6.49
N GLN A 305 1.67 -8.04 6.18
CA GLN A 305 0.34 -7.97 6.79
C GLN A 305 -0.78 -8.43 5.82
N SER A 306 -1.94 -8.77 6.38
CA SER A 306 -3.12 -9.19 5.62
C SER A 306 -4.39 -9.03 6.48
N PRO A 307 -5.57 -8.85 5.86
CA PRO A 307 -6.83 -8.97 6.57
C PRO A 307 -7.17 -10.41 6.99
N LYS A 308 -6.45 -11.42 6.44
CA LYS A 308 -6.73 -12.82 6.74
C LYS A 308 -6.35 -13.17 8.18
N VAL A 309 -7.29 -13.74 8.92
CA VAL A 309 -7.08 -14.26 10.28
C VAL A 309 -6.52 -15.68 10.18
N ILE A 310 -5.31 -15.91 10.70
CA ILE A 310 -4.64 -17.22 10.64
C ILE A 310 -4.95 -18.05 11.90
N VAL A 311 -4.93 -17.43 13.07
CA VAL A 311 -5.05 -18.15 14.35
C VAL A 311 -6.51 -18.35 14.74
N ASP A 312 -7.34 -17.33 14.67
CA ASP A 312 -8.74 -17.34 15.12
C ASP A 312 -9.78 -17.47 13.98
N GLU A 313 -9.40 -18.07 12.86
CA GLU A 313 -10.24 -18.14 11.65
C GLU A 313 -11.65 -18.67 11.94
N ARG A 314 -11.78 -19.74 12.74
CA ARG A 314 -13.08 -20.33 13.09
C ARG A 314 -13.94 -19.41 13.96
N ALA A 315 -13.30 -18.63 14.84
CA ALA A 315 -13.99 -17.67 15.69
C ALA A 315 -14.51 -16.49 14.86
N GLU A 316 -13.70 -15.94 13.94
CA GLU A 316 -14.13 -14.90 13.01
C GLU A 316 -15.29 -15.37 12.13
N GLN A 317 -15.21 -16.55 11.51
CA GLN A 317 -16.28 -17.14 10.71
C GLN A 317 -17.57 -17.34 11.51
N ARG A 318 -17.46 -17.70 12.80
CA ARG A 318 -18.61 -17.77 13.70
C ARG A 318 -19.24 -16.39 13.91
N MET A 319 -18.43 -15.34 14.11
CA MET A 319 -18.93 -13.99 14.29
C MET A 319 -19.58 -13.43 13.03
N GLU A 320 -19.06 -13.73 11.84
CA GLU A 320 -19.68 -13.39 10.57
C GLU A 320 -21.11 -13.97 10.48
N LYS A 321 -21.26 -15.25 10.81
CA LYS A 321 -22.59 -15.91 10.83
C LYS A 321 -23.54 -15.31 11.85
N LEU A 322 -23.05 -14.99 13.06
CA LEU A 322 -23.89 -14.45 14.13
C LEU A 322 -24.33 -13.01 13.86
N THR A 323 -23.46 -12.19 13.28
CA THR A 323 -23.72 -10.76 13.00
C THR A 323 -24.43 -10.57 11.65
N GLY A 324 -24.38 -11.55 10.76
CA GLY A 324 -24.85 -11.41 9.38
C GLY A 324 -24.01 -10.43 8.55
N ARG A 325 -22.81 -10.07 9.02
CA ARG A 325 -21.91 -9.10 8.36
C ARG A 325 -20.72 -9.82 7.75
N SER A 326 -20.40 -9.47 6.50
CA SER A 326 -19.19 -9.95 5.84
C SER A 326 -17.92 -9.39 6.53
N GLN A 327 -16.78 -10.03 6.31
CA GLN A 327 -15.48 -9.54 6.80
C GLN A 327 -15.21 -8.10 6.33
N MET A 328 -15.52 -7.76 5.07
CA MET A 328 -15.38 -6.38 4.56
C MET A 328 -16.21 -5.37 5.36
N GLN A 329 -17.46 -5.69 5.66
CA GLN A 329 -18.34 -4.85 6.47
C GLN A 329 -17.83 -4.70 7.90
N GLN A 330 -17.35 -5.77 8.52
CA GLN A 330 -16.78 -5.71 9.87
C GLN A 330 -15.52 -4.82 9.90
N ILE A 331 -14.64 -4.92 8.91
CA ILE A 331 -13.47 -4.06 8.77
C ILE A 331 -13.90 -2.60 8.59
N GLY A 332 -14.84 -2.34 7.69
CA GLY A 332 -15.38 -0.99 7.46
C GLY A 332 -15.93 -0.35 8.73
N ILE A 333 -16.66 -1.12 9.54
CA ILE A 333 -17.21 -0.66 10.84
C ILE A 333 -16.06 -0.35 11.82
N ARG A 334 -15.08 -1.26 11.98
CA ARG A 334 -13.94 -1.07 12.90
C ARG A 334 -13.14 0.19 12.56
N ILE A 335 -12.86 0.43 11.27
CA ILE A 335 -12.17 1.65 10.80
C ILE A 335 -13.04 2.89 11.08
N SER A 336 -14.33 2.83 10.78
CA SER A 336 -15.24 3.95 10.98
C SER A 336 -15.44 4.29 12.47
N ASP A 337 -15.54 3.28 13.33
CA ASP A 337 -15.60 3.46 14.79
C ASP A 337 -14.34 4.18 15.29
N ALA A 338 -13.17 3.71 14.89
CA ALA A 338 -11.89 4.30 15.26
C ALA A 338 -11.76 5.75 14.77
N ALA A 339 -12.14 6.03 13.52
CA ALA A 339 -12.06 7.37 12.94
C ALA A 339 -13.05 8.34 13.59
N THR A 340 -14.28 7.90 13.90
CA THR A 340 -15.30 8.80 14.49
C THR A 340 -15.12 9.00 15.99
N SER A 341 -14.50 8.06 16.70
CA SER A 341 -14.31 8.14 18.16
C SER A 341 -13.45 9.33 18.60
N ILE A 342 -12.47 9.74 17.79
CA ILE A 342 -11.58 10.87 18.12
C ILE A 342 -12.01 12.19 17.46
N LEU A 343 -13.03 12.18 16.61
CA LEU A 343 -13.47 13.36 15.84
C LEU A 343 -13.76 14.60 16.70
N PRO A 344 -14.37 14.51 17.89
CA PRO A 344 -14.59 15.70 18.76
C PRO A 344 -13.28 16.40 19.14
N PHE A 345 -12.21 15.63 19.40
CA PHE A 345 -10.89 16.16 19.72
C PHE A 345 -10.22 16.79 18.49
N MET A 346 -10.43 16.19 17.32
CA MET A 346 -9.91 16.70 16.06
C MET A 346 -10.56 18.02 15.67
N ASN A 347 -11.85 18.17 15.88
CA ASN A 347 -12.55 19.44 15.68
C ASN A 347 -12.05 20.56 16.62
N ALA A 348 -11.64 20.21 17.84
CA ALA A 348 -11.08 21.16 18.80
C ALA A 348 -9.62 21.57 18.52
N SER A 349 -8.91 20.81 17.66
CA SER A 349 -7.48 20.99 17.38
C SER A 349 -7.17 21.35 15.93
N ILE A 350 -8.11 22.01 15.24
CA ILE A 350 -7.91 22.42 13.84
C ILE A 350 -6.81 23.48 13.74
N ASP A 351 -5.80 23.21 12.91
CA ASP A 351 -4.75 24.15 12.56
C ASP A 351 -5.00 24.67 11.12
N PHE A 352 -5.16 25.98 10.99
CA PHE A 352 -5.37 26.70 9.72
C PHE A 352 -4.08 27.24 9.14
N ARG A 353 -2.98 27.20 9.89
CA ARG A 353 -1.67 27.75 9.52
C ARG A 353 -0.51 26.82 9.90
N PRO A 354 -0.60 25.51 9.64
CA PRO A 354 0.49 24.61 9.99
C PRO A 354 1.75 24.96 9.18
N VAL A 355 2.92 24.70 9.74
CA VAL A 355 4.13 24.64 8.95
C VAL A 355 3.98 23.56 7.88
N PHE A 356 4.23 23.93 6.63
CA PHE A 356 4.13 22.99 5.51
C PHE A 356 5.42 23.00 4.70
N LYS A 357 6.00 21.81 4.52
CA LYS A 357 7.18 21.59 3.67
C LYS A 357 7.03 20.24 2.97
N HIS A 358 7.38 20.19 1.69
CA HIS A 358 7.40 18.96 0.91
C HIS A 358 8.74 18.81 0.19
N ARG A 359 9.47 17.75 0.54
CA ARG A 359 10.73 17.38 -0.10
C ARG A 359 10.57 16.09 -0.89
N VAL A 360 11.16 16.06 -2.07
CA VAL A 360 11.26 14.87 -2.93
C VAL A 360 12.72 14.52 -3.08
N ASP A 361 13.06 13.25 -2.93
CA ASP A 361 14.44 12.78 -3.07
C ASP A 361 14.49 11.44 -3.82
N GLN A 362 15.64 11.15 -4.41
CA GLN A 362 15.94 9.83 -4.96
C GLN A 362 16.97 9.14 -4.06
N VAL A 363 16.58 7.98 -3.54
CA VAL A 363 17.41 7.17 -2.65
C VAL A 363 17.97 5.98 -3.44
N GLU A 364 19.29 5.91 -3.54
CA GLU A 364 19.97 4.78 -4.16
C GLU A 364 20.02 3.60 -3.19
N LEU A 365 19.35 2.51 -3.53
CA LEU A 365 19.32 1.29 -2.74
C LEU A 365 20.13 0.19 -3.43
N ASN A 366 21.01 -0.49 -2.68
CA ASN A 366 21.72 -1.65 -3.19
C ASN A 366 20.75 -2.75 -3.58
N ARG A 367 20.89 -3.27 -4.80
CA ARG A 367 20.13 -4.43 -5.26
C ARG A 367 20.45 -5.64 -4.41
N ARG A 368 19.44 -6.49 -4.20
CA ARG A 368 19.66 -7.80 -3.60
C ARG A 368 20.59 -8.62 -4.48
N VAL A 369 21.70 -9.06 -3.91
CA VAL A 369 22.64 -9.96 -4.60
C VAL A 369 22.00 -11.35 -4.72
N ILE A 370 21.96 -11.86 -5.95
CA ILE A 370 21.57 -13.24 -6.24
C ILE A 370 22.86 -14.06 -6.31
N THR A 371 22.99 -15.06 -5.47
CA THR A 371 24.17 -15.94 -5.39
C THR A 371 24.00 -17.18 -6.27
N GLU A 372 25.09 -17.87 -6.59
CA GLU A 372 25.01 -19.19 -7.24
C GLU A 372 24.17 -20.17 -6.41
N LYS A 373 24.24 -20.07 -5.08
CA LYS A 373 23.41 -20.87 -4.20
C LYS A 373 21.92 -20.59 -4.42
N ASP A 374 21.52 -19.35 -4.65
CA ASP A 374 20.12 -18.99 -4.95
C ASP A 374 19.65 -19.60 -6.28
N LEU A 375 20.55 -19.72 -7.27
CA LEU A 375 20.25 -20.32 -8.57
C LEU A 375 20.22 -21.85 -8.52
N THR A 376 21.04 -22.47 -7.69
CA THR A 376 21.23 -23.94 -7.65
C THR A 376 20.48 -24.61 -6.50
N THR A 377 20.10 -23.85 -5.46
CA THR A 377 19.34 -24.42 -4.34
C THR A 377 17.95 -24.83 -4.79
N ARG A 378 17.64 -26.10 -4.60
CA ARG A 378 16.35 -26.70 -4.93
C ARG A 378 15.30 -26.26 -3.91
N ARG A 379 14.46 -25.29 -4.27
CA ARG A 379 13.37 -24.76 -3.45
C ARG A 379 12.09 -24.66 -4.27
N SER A 380 10.95 -25.01 -3.71
CA SER A 380 9.66 -24.72 -4.34
C SER A 380 9.42 -23.21 -4.36
N THR A 381 8.92 -22.69 -5.48
CA THR A 381 8.58 -21.28 -5.62
C THR A 381 7.42 -20.83 -4.74
N PHE A 382 6.61 -21.76 -4.23
CA PHE A 382 5.45 -21.47 -3.38
C PHE A 382 5.56 -21.99 -1.95
N HIS A 383 6.25 -23.12 -1.74
CA HIS A 383 6.26 -23.82 -0.45
C HIS A 383 7.64 -24.31 -0.04
N ASN A 384 8.67 -23.54 -0.34
CA ASN A 384 10.05 -23.87 0.08
C ASN A 384 10.56 -25.26 -0.36
N ARG A 385 9.98 -25.84 -1.42
CA ARG A 385 10.33 -27.14 -1.98
C ARG A 385 10.78 -26.98 -3.42
N GLN A 386 11.98 -26.48 -3.62
CA GLN A 386 12.58 -26.49 -4.95
C GLN A 386 13.22 -27.85 -5.24
N VAL A 387 12.74 -28.52 -6.26
CA VAL A 387 13.26 -29.81 -6.72
C VAL A 387 14.28 -29.62 -7.85
N GLU A 388 14.32 -28.42 -8.43
CA GLU A 388 15.11 -28.05 -9.60
C GLU A 388 15.86 -26.73 -9.35
N SER A 389 16.99 -26.54 -10.04
CA SER A 389 17.63 -25.22 -10.13
C SER A 389 16.77 -24.22 -10.89
N VAL A 390 17.10 -22.93 -10.82
CA VAL A 390 16.37 -21.89 -11.55
C VAL A 390 16.48 -22.12 -13.07
N GLN A 391 17.65 -22.57 -13.57
CA GLN A 391 17.85 -22.88 -14.99
C GLN A 391 17.02 -24.09 -15.42
N GLU A 392 17.06 -25.21 -14.70
CA GLU A 392 16.25 -26.39 -15.01
C GLU A 392 14.75 -26.07 -14.99
N THR A 393 14.31 -25.25 -14.02
CA THR A 393 12.93 -24.75 -13.94
C THR A 393 12.56 -23.93 -15.17
N PHE A 394 13.43 -23.01 -15.59
CA PHE A 394 13.23 -22.20 -16.79
C PHE A 394 13.08 -23.07 -18.03
N ASP A 395 14.03 -24.01 -18.28
CA ASP A 395 14.05 -24.84 -19.47
C ASP A 395 12.80 -25.74 -19.56
N ARG A 396 12.41 -26.36 -18.45
CA ARG A 396 11.19 -27.17 -18.38
C ARG A 396 9.94 -26.35 -18.65
N LEU A 397 9.80 -25.21 -17.98
CA LEU A 397 8.62 -24.36 -18.13
C LEU A 397 8.54 -23.72 -19.52
N LEU A 398 9.68 -23.42 -20.14
CA LEU A 398 9.74 -22.93 -21.52
C LEU A 398 9.22 -23.98 -22.51
N ALA A 399 9.66 -25.23 -22.34
CA ALA A 399 9.21 -26.34 -23.20
C ALA A 399 7.70 -26.59 -23.02
N GLU A 400 7.21 -26.62 -21.76
CA GLU A 400 5.81 -26.79 -21.43
C GLU A 400 4.95 -25.63 -21.98
N TYR A 401 5.38 -24.39 -21.78
CA TYR A 401 4.68 -23.21 -22.28
C TYR A 401 4.61 -23.20 -23.81
N LYS A 402 5.72 -23.47 -24.52
CA LYS A 402 5.73 -23.55 -25.98
C LYS A 402 4.77 -24.62 -26.52
N LYS A 403 4.68 -25.77 -25.85
CA LYS A 403 3.74 -26.82 -26.22
C LYS A 403 2.28 -26.35 -26.08
N MET A 404 1.94 -25.70 -24.97
CA MET A 404 0.59 -25.15 -24.75
C MET A 404 0.28 -24.02 -25.73
N TYR A 405 1.23 -23.11 -25.96
CA TYR A 405 1.08 -21.99 -26.88
C TYR A 405 0.76 -22.48 -28.29
N LYS A 406 1.58 -23.41 -28.81
CA LYS A 406 1.38 -24.04 -30.12
C LYS A 406 0.02 -24.76 -30.22
N GLN A 407 -0.42 -25.43 -29.17
CA GLN A 407 -1.74 -26.08 -29.14
C GLN A 407 -2.87 -25.07 -29.33
N PHE A 408 -2.77 -23.85 -28.76
CA PHE A 408 -3.77 -22.80 -28.95
C PHE A 408 -3.68 -22.11 -30.31
N GLU A 409 -2.55 -22.16 -31.00
CA GLU A 409 -2.41 -21.71 -32.39
C GLU A 409 -3.03 -22.72 -33.36
N GLU A 410 -2.76 -24.00 -33.17
CA GLU A 410 -3.27 -25.10 -34.02
C GLU A 410 -4.76 -25.37 -33.79
N HIS A 411 -5.26 -25.09 -32.57
CA HIS A 411 -6.62 -25.38 -32.12
C HIS A 411 -7.28 -24.15 -31.45
N PRO A 412 -7.57 -23.08 -32.20
CA PRO A 412 -8.12 -21.83 -31.63
C PRO A 412 -9.50 -22.04 -30.97
N GLU A 413 -10.25 -23.06 -31.35
CA GLU A 413 -11.52 -23.47 -30.72
C GLU A 413 -11.38 -23.81 -29.23
N LEU A 414 -10.20 -24.18 -28.78
CA LEU A 414 -9.92 -24.43 -27.35
C LEU A 414 -10.08 -23.16 -26.52
N LYS A 415 -9.87 -21.97 -27.11
CA LYS A 415 -10.05 -20.68 -26.43
C LYS A 415 -11.52 -20.35 -26.11
N THR A 416 -12.46 -21.13 -26.60
CA THR A 416 -13.89 -20.99 -26.24
C THR A 416 -14.25 -21.69 -24.91
N LYS A 417 -13.39 -22.56 -24.40
CA LYS A 417 -13.64 -23.32 -23.16
C LYS A 417 -13.47 -22.39 -21.92
N PRO A 418 -14.36 -22.48 -20.93
CA PRO A 418 -14.20 -21.73 -19.69
C PRO A 418 -12.82 -21.97 -19.03
N GLY A 419 -12.11 -20.91 -18.66
CA GLY A 419 -10.82 -21.02 -17.97
C GLY A 419 -9.64 -21.54 -18.81
N TRP A 420 -9.77 -21.60 -20.14
CA TRP A 420 -8.73 -22.09 -21.06
C TRP A 420 -7.34 -21.44 -20.83
N PHE A 421 -7.35 -20.18 -20.41
CA PHE A 421 -6.15 -19.36 -20.21
C PHE A 421 -5.41 -19.65 -18.89
N VAL A 422 -6.06 -20.31 -17.92
CA VAL A 422 -5.51 -20.43 -16.54
C VAL A 422 -4.17 -21.16 -16.53
N SER A 423 -4.08 -22.34 -17.14
CA SER A 423 -2.84 -23.13 -17.12
C SER A 423 -1.71 -22.45 -17.90
N VAL A 424 -1.98 -21.95 -19.10
CA VAL A 424 -0.94 -21.34 -19.94
C VAL A 424 -0.40 -20.06 -19.31
N THR A 425 -1.25 -19.21 -18.71
CA THR A 425 -0.80 -17.99 -18.05
C THR A 425 -0.11 -18.24 -16.70
N ALA A 426 -0.52 -19.29 -15.97
CA ALA A 426 0.19 -19.72 -14.75
C ALA A 426 1.59 -20.25 -15.08
N THR A 427 1.73 -21.08 -16.09
CA THR A 427 3.03 -21.59 -16.55
C THR A 427 3.90 -20.43 -17.02
N HIS A 428 3.35 -19.50 -17.81
CA HIS A 428 4.07 -18.31 -18.26
C HIS A 428 4.52 -17.42 -17.09
N TRP A 429 3.69 -17.23 -16.07
CA TRP A 429 4.06 -16.46 -14.88
C TRP A 429 5.25 -17.08 -14.13
N LEU A 430 5.28 -18.41 -13.96
CA LEU A 430 6.42 -19.13 -13.37
C LEU A 430 7.66 -19.04 -14.24
N LEU A 431 7.51 -19.19 -15.56
CA LEU A 431 8.57 -19.03 -16.55
C LEU A 431 9.21 -17.64 -16.46
N ALA A 432 8.38 -16.60 -16.45
CA ALA A 432 8.83 -15.21 -16.34
C ALA A 432 9.60 -14.95 -15.03
N ARG A 433 9.20 -15.56 -13.91
CA ARG A 433 9.92 -15.45 -12.63
C ARG A 433 11.30 -16.12 -12.70
N ALA A 434 11.39 -17.30 -13.27
CA ALA A 434 12.67 -17.99 -13.44
C ALA A 434 13.60 -17.17 -14.36
N TRP A 435 13.11 -16.75 -15.52
CA TRP A 435 13.87 -15.93 -16.46
C TRP A 435 14.36 -14.61 -15.83
N ARG A 436 13.49 -13.86 -15.16
CA ARG A 436 13.86 -12.61 -14.47
C ARG A 436 14.93 -12.84 -13.40
N THR A 437 14.94 -13.99 -12.75
CA THR A 437 15.96 -14.31 -11.75
C THR A 437 17.33 -14.50 -12.41
N LEU A 438 17.37 -15.20 -13.56
CA LEU A 438 18.59 -15.38 -14.37
C LEU A 438 19.08 -14.04 -14.93
N GLU A 439 18.20 -13.23 -15.53
CA GLU A 439 18.55 -11.90 -16.05
C GLU A 439 19.10 -10.98 -14.96
N ARG A 440 18.53 -11.03 -13.75
CA ARG A 440 19.00 -10.22 -12.61
C ARG A 440 20.36 -10.68 -12.08
N TYR A 441 20.64 -11.97 -12.13
CA TYR A 441 21.97 -12.51 -11.80
C TYR A 441 23.04 -11.96 -12.75
N GLU A 442 22.73 -11.82 -14.04
CA GLU A 442 23.63 -11.20 -15.00
C GLU A 442 23.70 -9.67 -14.83
N LEU A 443 22.55 -9.00 -14.66
CA LEU A 443 22.44 -7.55 -14.52
C LEU A 443 23.24 -7.01 -13.33
N GLN A 444 23.27 -7.72 -12.20
CA GLN A 444 23.98 -7.26 -10.99
C GLN A 444 25.50 -7.10 -11.19
N LYS A 445 26.08 -7.70 -12.23
CA LYS A 445 27.50 -7.54 -12.57
C LYS A 445 27.84 -6.11 -13.03
N THR A 446 26.84 -5.37 -13.52
CA THR A 446 26.99 -4.01 -14.07
C THR A 446 26.12 -2.97 -13.39
N VAL A 447 24.99 -3.36 -12.77
CA VAL A 447 24.03 -2.47 -12.13
C VAL A 447 23.81 -2.92 -10.69
N SER A 448 24.46 -2.24 -9.75
CA SER A 448 24.44 -2.59 -8.32
C SER A 448 23.35 -1.91 -7.51
N THR A 449 22.74 -0.82 -8.01
CA THR A 449 21.75 -0.03 -7.28
C THR A 449 20.42 0.06 -8.01
N LEU A 450 19.40 0.49 -7.28
CA LEU A 450 18.07 0.83 -7.76
C LEU A 450 17.68 2.17 -7.15
N PRO A 451 17.50 3.24 -7.96
CA PRO A 451 16.98 4.49 -7.46
C PRO A 451 15.49 4.37 -7.14
N VAL A 452 15.10 4.86 -5.96
CA VAL A 452 13.70 4.93 -5.53
C VAL A 452 13.34 6.35 -5.15
N LYS A 453 12.19 6.84 -5.64
CA LYS A 453 11.66 8.15 -5.29
C LYS A 453 11.00 8.07 -3.91
N VAL A 454 11.33 9.01 -3.04
CA VAL A 454 10.77 9.16 -1.70
C VAL A 454 10.25 10.57 -1.56
N HIS A 455 9.03 10.73 -1.07
CA HIS A 455 8.47 12.00 -0.66
C HIS A 455 8.44 12.06 0.86
N VAL A 456 8.85 13.18 1.43
CA VAL A 456 8.62 13.49 2.83
C VAL A 456 7.92 14.84 2.94
N ILE A 457 6.86 14.87 3.73
CA ILE A 457 6.00 16.04 3.89
C ILE A 457 5.87 16.32 5.38
N ARG A 458 6.06 17.57 5.78
CA ARG A 458 5.70 18.08 7.11
C ARG A 458 4.41 18.88 6.99
N ILE A 459 3.43 18.58 7.86
CA ILE A 459 2.22 19.38 8.03
C ILE A 459 2.04 19.59 9.54
N GLY A 460 2.41 20.79 10.04
CA GLY A 460 2.49 21.05 11.48
C GLY A 460 3.49 20.11 12.16
N GLU A 461 2.98 19.34 13.13
CA GLU A 461 3.78 18.37 13.90
C GLU A 461 3.72 16.95 13.33
N MET A 462 3.06 16.73 12.20
CA MET A 462 3.03 15.42 11.55
C MET A 462 3.97 15.36 10.35
N ALA A 463 4.40 14.12 10.01
CA ALA A 463 5.11 13.79 8.78
C ALA A 463 4.39 12.73 7.98
N ILE A 464 4.55 12.78 6.66
CA ILE A 464 4.16 11.71 5.73
C ILE A 464 5.43 11.32 4.96
N ALA A 465 5.73 10.02 4.90
CA ALA A 465 6.87 9.49 4.16
C ALA A 465 6.43 8.36 3.25
N THR A 466 6.82 8.40 1.96
CA THR A 466 6.39 7.42 0.95
C THR A 466 7.51 6.47 0.57
N ASN A 467 7.14 5.29 0.07
CA ASN A 467 8.06 4.34 -0.57
C ASN A 467 7.32 3.48 -1.61
N PRO A 468 8.04 2.89 -2.60
CA PRO A 468 7.40 2.14 -3.68
C PRO A 468 7.25 0.63 -3.41
N PHE A 469 7.58 0.15 -2.23
CA PHE A 469 7.62 -1.28 -1.90
C PHE A 469 6.31 -1.79 -1.31
N GLU A 470 6.14 -3.11 -1.27
CA GLU A 470 5.39 -3.81 -0.23
C GLU A 470 6.34 -3.93 0.98
N LEU A 471 6.35 -2.88 1.81
CA LEU A 471 7.33 -2.68 2.88
C LEU A 471 6.95 -3.53 4.10
N TYR A 472 7.86 -4.38 4.59
CA TYR A 472 7.58 -5.12 5.82
C TYR A 472 7.44 -4.18 7.02
N LEU A 473 6.53 -4.52 7.90
CA LEU A 473 6.06 -3.68 9.01
C LEU A 473 7.18 -3.16 9.91
N ASP A 474 8.20 -3.97 10.18
CA ASP A 474 9.34 -3.59 11.02
C ASP A 474 9.99 -2.27 10.58
N TYR A 475 10.14 -2.04 9.27
CA TYR A 475 10.71 -0.80 8.74
C TYR A 475 9.78 0.40 8.97
N GLY A 476 8.48 0.20 8.81
CA GLY A 476 7.48 1.22 9.13
C GLY A 476 7.48 1.60 10.60
N ILE A 477 7.59 0.60 11.50
CA ILE A 477 7.70 0.83 12.95
C ILE A 477 9.00 1.60 13.27
N GLN A 478 10.14 1.24 12.66
CA GLN A 478 11.41 1.93 12.86
C GLN A 478 11.33 3.41 12.44
N ILE A 479 10.67 3.70 11.31
CA ILE A 479 10.45 5.08 10.86
C ILE A 479 9.56 5.82 11.86
N LYS A 480 8.41 5.26 12.25
CA LYS A 480 7.48 5.87 13.22
C LYS A 480 8.15 6.14 14.57
N ALA A 481 8.86 5.15 15.11
CA ALA A 481 9.47 5.22 16.43
C ALA A 481 10.65 6.21 16.53
N ARG A 482 11.35 6.45 15.43
CA ARG A 482 12.56 7.29 15.39
C ARG A 482 12.31 8.65 14.75
N SER A 483 11.13 8.88 14.19
CA SER A 483 10.77 10.15 13.56
C SER A 483 10.73 11.28 14.57
N LYS A 484 11.16 12.47 14.16
CA LYS A 484 11.06 13.72 14.93
C LYS A 484 9.61 14.23 15.02
N ALA A 485 8.76 13.84 14.07
CA ALA A 485 7.35 14.24 14.06
C ALA A 485 6.57 13.56 15.21
N VAL A 486 5.58 14.26 15.75
CA VAL A 486 4.65 13.71 16.75
C VAL A 486 3.90 12.48 16.21
N GLN A 487 3.56 12.52 14.92
CA GLN A 487 2.93 11.39 14.22
C GLN A 487 3.50 11.28 12.80
N THR A 488 3.84 10.06 12.37
CA THR A 488 4.35 9.79 11.03
C THR A 488 3.48 8.80 10.30
N PHE A 489 2.98 9.19 9.12
CA PHE A 489 2.36 8.27 8.17
C PHE A 489 3.45 7.71 7.25
N VAL A 490 3.60 6.40 7.26
CA VAL A 490 4.38 5.70 6.25
C VAL A 490 3.40 5.25 5.17
N VAL A 491 3.68 5.57 3.91
CA VAL A 491 2.81 5.22 2.78
C VAL A 491 3.60 4.33 1.83
N GLU A 492 3.22 3.07 1.77
CA GLU A 492 3.80 2.10 0.83
C GLU A 492 3.06 2.10 -0.52
N LEU A 493 3.57 1.35 -1.49
CA LEU A 493 2.98 1.24 -2.84
C LEU A 493 2.75 2.62 -3.48
N ALA A 494 3.61 3.57 -3.12
CA ALA A 494 3.55 4.93 -3.63
C ALA A 494 4.56 5.13 -4.77
N SER A 495 4.19 5.98 -5.69
CA SER A 495 4.76 6.31 -7.00
C SER A 495 6.29 6.42 -7.12
N PRO A 496 6.84 6.20 -8.28
CA PRO A 496 6.48 5.14 -9.21
C PRO A 496 6.90 3.79 -8.64
N GLY A 497 5.95 2.86 -8.60
CA GLY A 497 6.16 1.56 -7.98
C GLY A 497 7.07 0.62 -8.77
N GLY A 498 7.25 -0.59 -8.24
CA GLY A 498 7.98 -1.67 -8.89
C GLY A 498 9.06 -2.34 -8.06
N GLY A 499 9.19 -1.97 -6.79
CA GLY A 499 10.18 -2.55 -5.88
C GLY A 499 9.91 -3.99 -5.43
N GLY A 500 8.67 -4.49 -5.57
CA GLY A 500 8.25 -5.73 -4.97
C GLY A 500 8.31 -5.67 -3.43
N TYR A 501 8.51 -6.82 -2.79
CA TYR A 501 8.65 -6.86 -1.34
C TYR A 501 9.99 -6.30 -0.86
N LEU A 502 9.97 -5.64 0.30
CA LEU A 502 11.18 -5.28 1.05
C LEU A 502 11.15 -5.99 2.42
N PRO A 503 11.72 -7.22 2.49
CA PRO A 503 11.61 -8.10 3.64
C PRO A 503 12.64 -7.80 4.73
N THR A 504 12.37 -8.33 5.94
CA THR A 504 13.35 -8.37 7.04
C THR A 504 14.37 -9.49 6.85
N GLN A 505 15.48 -9.42 7.58
CA GLN A 505 16.51 -10.47 7.56
C GLN A 505 15.96 -11.82 8.05
N ARG A 506 15.16 -11.83 9.11
CA ARG A 506 14.55 -13.08 9.63
C ARG A 506 13.65 -13.76 8.59
N SER A 507 12.87 -12.98 7.82
CA SER A 507 12.03 -13.52 6.76
C SER A 507 12.84 -14.08 5.59
N VAL A 508 13.99 -13.48 5.27
CA VAL A 508 14.93 -14.01 4.27
C VAL A 508 15.50 -15.35 4.75
N GLU A 509 15.87 -15.46 6.00
CA GLU A 509 16.35 -16.72 6.61
C GLU A 509 15.26 -17.79 6.64
N GLY A 510 14.02 -17.42 6.98
CA GLY A 510 12.85 -18.31 6.98
C GLY A 510 12.40 -18.74 5.58
N GLY A 511 12.71 -17.97 4.54
CA GLY A 511 12.42 -18.29 3.14
C GLY A 511 10.97 -18.11 2.73
N ALA A 512 10.21 -17.25 3.42
CA ALA A 512 8.84 -16.93 3.06
C ALA A 512 8.73 -16.30 1.66
N TYR A 513 7.57 -16.44 1.00
CA TYR A 513 7.31 -15.99 -0.38
C TYR A 513 7.75 -14.55 -0.67
N GLY A 514 7.42 -13.59 0.23
CA GLY A 514 7.82 -12.19 0.09
C GLY A 514 9.31 -11.93 0.30
N ALA A 515 10.09 -12.94 0.72
CA ALA A 515 11.50 -12.80 1.09
C ALA A 515 12.47 -13.61 0.21
N ILE A 516 11.97 -14.37 -0.76
CA ILE A 516 12.81 -15.10 -1.72
C ILE A 516 13.35 -14.18 -2.83
N PRO A 517 14.47 -14.54 -3.49
CA PRO A 517 15.05 -13.72 -4.58
C PRO A 517 14.07 -13.33 -5.69
N GLN A 518 13.15 -14.22 -6.05
CA GLN A 518 12.14 -13.99 -7.08
C GLN A 518 11.11 -12.89 -6.74
N SER A 519 10.97 -12.57 -5.46
CA SER A 519 9.96 -11.60 -4.97
C SER A 519 10.55 -10.25 -4.57
N THR A 520 11.89 -10.13 -4.46
CA THR A 520 12.56 -8.96 -3.90
C THR A 520 13.64 -8.42 -4.83
N LEU A 521 13.62 -7.12 -5.13
CA LEU A 521 14.70 -6.43 -5.85
C LEU A 521 15.78 -5.90 -4.89
N ILE A 522 15.39 -5.57 -3.69
CA ILE A 522 16.22 -5.00 -2.62
C ILE A 522 16.22 -5.96 -1.44
N GLY A 523 17.38 -6.14 -0.81
CA GLY A 523 17.53 -6.96 0.39
C GLY A 523 17.33 -6.16 1.69
N PRO A 524 17.42 -6.82 2.86
CA PRO A 524 17.25 -6.19 4.17
C PRO A 524 18.21 -5.02 4.45
N GLU A 525 19.41 -5.05 3.87
CA GLU A 525 20.39 -3.96 3.96
C GLU A 525 19.83 -2.67 3.34
N GLY A 526 19.17 -2.79 2.18
CA GLY A 526 18.52 -1.67 1.52
C GLY A 526 17.34 -1.13 2.35
N GLY A 527 16.64 -2.01 3.09
CA GLY A 527 15.61 -1.60 4.03
C GLY A 527 16.15 -0.67 5.13
N ARG A 528 17.33 -0.98 5.68
CA ARG A 528 18.00 -0.10 6.67
C ARG A 528 18.41 1.24 6.05
N VAL A 529 18.91 1.23 4.82
CA VAL A 529 19.27 2.46 4.10
C VAL A 529 18.02 3.32 3.87
N LEU A 530 16.93 2.72 3.40
CA LEU A 530 15.65 3.41 3.20
C LEU A 530 15.14 4.06 4.50
N VAL A 531 15.12 3.32 5.61
CA VAL A 531 14.70 3.83 6.92
C VAL A 531 15.54 5.04 7.34
N ASN A 532 16.87 4.90 7.32
CA ASN A 532 17.78 5.96 7.77
C ASN A 532 17.65 7.21 6.88
N ARG A 533 17.63 7.04 5.55
CA ARG A 533 17.48 8.16 4.63
C ARG A 533 16.12 8.85 4.78
N THR A 534 15.06 8.10 4.97
CA THR A 534 13.73 8.65 5.25
C THR A 534 13.74 9.50 6.52
N LEU A 535 14.38 9.03 7.58
CA LEU A 535 14.50 9.79 8.85
C LEU A 535 15.33 11.05 8.70
N GLU A 536 16.47 11.00 8.00
CA GLU A 536 17.27 12.18 7.68
C GLU A 536 16.46 13.24 6.90
N LEU A 537 15.69 12.79 5.91
CA LEU A 537 14.81 13.68 5.13
C LEU A 537 13.71 14.29 6.00
N ILE A 538 13.07 13.49 6.87
CA ILE A 538 12.10 14.01 7.83
C ILE A 538 12.76 15.05 8.74
N GLU A 539 13.89 14.73 9.37
CA GLU A 539 14.59 15.63 10.28
C GLU A 539 14.92 16.97 9.61
N SER A 540 15.39 16.95 8.36
CA SER A 540 15.69 18.16 7.59
C SER A 540 14.51 19.11 7.41
N LEU A 541 13.25 18.64 7.54
CA LEU A 541 12.07 19.49 7.47
C LEU A 541 11.86 20.33 8.75
N TRP A 542 12.58 20.01 9.85
CA TRP A 542 12.57 20.74 11.12
C TRP A 542 13.83 21.61 11.32
N ASP A 543 14.97 21.29 10.66
CA ASP A 543 16.24 21.96 10.92
C ASP A 543 16.40 23.32 10.22
N GLU A 544 15.60 23.63 9.21
CA GLU A 544 15.62 24.91 8.48
C GLU A 544 15.00 26.08 9.26
N GLU A 545 14.67 25.89 10.53
CA GLU A 545 14.10 26.92 11.42
C GLU A 545 15.13 27.55 12.38
N LYS A 546 16.45 27.27 12.20
CA LYS A 546 17.53 27.84 13.01
C LYS A 546 18.12 29.10 12.38
#